data_3e252a05a20c2aedb0772c667cbf58c5
#
_entry.id   3e252a05a20c2aedb0772c667cbf58c5
#
_cell.length_a   1.000
_cell.length_b   1.000
_cell.length_c   1.000
_cell.angle_alpha   90.00
_cell.angle_beta   90.00
_cell.angle_gamma   90.00
#
_symmetry.space_group_name_H-M   'P 1'
#
loop_
_entity.id
_entity.type
_entity.pdbx_description
1 polymer ?
#
loop_
_entity_poly.entity_id
_entity_poly.type
_entity_poly.pdbx_seq_one_letter_code
_entity_poly.pdbx_strand_id
1 'polypeptide(L)'
;MRLILAKLGGTTKIIRPMFRAIFLLKGAKMIEEISKISNLFEQEVKDVQTSEKLEELRVKYLGKSGLVSGLMPKIKEIPNEQKREFGMAVNELKVGIENSIAKLDEEFKQKAIQDEINNAEKIDITLPVDIGVGSLHPRTIVQKEIEDVFISMGFVVEDGHEIETEYNNFDAVNVPRNHPARDTQDTFWLNNGQVLKTHTSAAQNRILKTYKDKMPIRAIFPGRCFRNEELDASHENTFFQLEGVVVDKNVSVANLIYFMKEMLSRIFKKEVDVRLRPGFFPFTEPSFEMDVKCPYCDGKGCNVCKQGGWIELCPCGMIHPNVLKNAGIDSNEYSGCAFGLGLDRMVMMGMGINDIRDLNSGNLKVFKQFKVER
;
A
#
# COMPACT_ATOMS: atom_id res chain seq x y z
N MET A 1 -48.11 33.28 -33.50
CA MET A 1 -47.89 32.75 -34.87
C MET A 1 -49.16 32.22 -35.58
N ARG A 2 -50.34 32.22 -34.97
CA ARG A 2 -51.65 31.84 -35.60
C ARG A 2 -52.45 33.00 -36.18
N LEU A 3 -52.05 34.23 -35.97
CA LEU A 3 -52.81 35.46 -36.41
C LEU A 3 -52.22 36.15 -37.63
N ILE A 4 -51.11 35.72 -38.21
CA ILE A 4 -50.48 36.35 -39.39
C ILE A 4 -50.77 35.61 -40.68
N LEU A 5 -51.36 34.39 -40.62
CA LEU A 5 -51.67 33.55 -41.80
C LEU A 5 -53.06 33.73 -42.44
N ALA A 6 -53.87 34.69 -41.91
CA ALA A 6 -55.24 34.92 -42.38
C ALA A 6 -55.40 35.96 -43.48
N LYS A 7 -54.33 36.57 -44.03
CA LYS A 7 -54.40 37.66 -45.03
C LYS A 7 -53.63 37.43 -46.33
N LEU A 8 -53.23 36.19 -46.64
CA LEU A 8 -52.63 35.90 -47.95
C LEU A 8 -53.38 34.71 -48.60
N GLY A 9 -54.61 34.95 -49.06
CA GLY A 9 -55.35 34.04 -49.91
C GLY A 9 -54.62 33.93 -51.26
N GLY A 10 -54.03 32.75 -51.57
CA GLY A 10 -53.57 32.46 -52.93
C GLY A 10 -52.16 31.84 -53.02
N THR A 11 -51.27 32.01 -52.05
CA THR A 11 -49.86 31.59 -52.14
C THR A 11 -49.53 30.30 -51.40
N THR A 12 -50.48 29.72 -50.71
CA THR A 12 -50.27 28.54 -49.84
C THR A 12 -49.98 27.22 -50.56
N LYS A 13 -50.36 27.14 -51.87
CA LYS A 13 -50.15 25.92 -52.69
C LYS A 13 -48.74 25.75 -53.22
N ILE A 14 -47.95 26.84 -53.32
CA ILE A 14 -46.59 26.81 -53.89
C ILE A 14 -45.54 26.70 -52.74
N ILE A 15 -45.85 27.23 -51.54
CA ILE A 15 -44.88 27.26 -50.38
C ILE A 15 -44.72 25.88 -49.73
N ARG A 16 -45.79 25.04 -49.72
CA ARG A 16 -45.67 23.68 -49.12
C ARG A 16 -44.69 22.74 -49.83
N PRO A 17 -44.67 22.62 -51.18
CA PRO A 17 -43.72 21.77 -51.87
C PRO A 17 -42.25 22.32 -51.76
N MET A 18 -42.09 23.65 -51.75
CA MET A 18 -40.79 24.27 -51.64
C MET A 18 -40.17 24.09 -50.23
N PHE A 19 -40.97 24.20 -49.16
CA PHE A 19 -40.54 23.87 -47.82
C PHE A 19 -40.22 22.39 -47.67
N ARG A 20 -41.02 21.49 -48.28
CA ARG A 20 -40.79 20.05 -48.29
C ARG A 20 -39.50 19.68 -49.04
N ALA A 21 -39.22 20.35 -50.15
CA ALA A 21 -37.98 20.16 -50.90
C ALA A 21 -36.74 20.70 -50.17
N ILE A 22 -36.82 21.83 -49.47
CA ILE A 22 -35.74 22.40 -48.64
C ILE A 22 -35.49 21.50 -47.43
N PHE A 23 -36.53 20.91 -46.82
CA PHE A 23 -36.40 19.98 -45.70
C PHE A 23 -35.78 18.64 -46.14
N LEU A 24 -36.15 18.10 -47.32
CA LEU A 24 -35.52 16.91 -47.90
C LEU A 24 -34.05 17.14 -48.27
N LEU A 25 -33.70 18.33 -48.77
CA LEU A 25 -32.33 18.73 -49.08
C LEU A 25 -31.47 18.90 -47.82
N LYS A 26 -32.03 19.33 -46.68
CA LYS A 26 -31.31 19.41 -45.42
C LYS A 26 -30.98 18.03 -44.84
N GLY A 27 -31.92 17.08 -44.87
CA GLY A 27 -31.68 15.70 -44.44
C GLY A 27 -30.64 14.99 -45.30
N ALA A 28 -30.70 15.16 -46.62
CA ALA A 28 -29.72 14.59 -47.55
C ALA A 28 -28.31 15.16 -47.35
N LYS A 29 -28.16 16.45 -47.07
CA LYS A 29 -26.86 17.08 -46.74
C LYS A 29 -26.25 16.56 -45.44
N MET A 30 -27.06 16.25 -44.44
CA MET A 30 -26.60 15.71 -43.17
C MET A 30 -26.17 14.24 -43.23
N ILE A 31 -26.85 13.43 -44.05
CA ILE A 31 -26.43 12.05 -44.34
C ILE A 31 -25.12 12.06 -45.13
N GLU A 32 -24.93 13.02 -46.04
CA GLU A 32 -23.68 13.22 -46.76
C GLU A 32 -22.52 13.63 -45.80
N GLU A 33 -22.81 14.39 -44.76
CA GLU A 33 -21.82 14.77 -43.72
C GLU A 33 -21.36 13.53 -42.94
N ILE A 34 -22.29 12.61 -42.56
CA ILE A 34 -21.96 11.33 -41.92
C ILE A 34 -21.01 10.52 -42.82
N SER A 35 -21.33 10.38 -44.09
CA SER A 35 -20.54 9.65 -45.07
C SER A 35 -19.14 10.27 -45.24
N LYS A 36 -19.03 11.60 -45.23
CA LYS A 36 -17.74 12.30 -45.29
C LYS A 36 -16.88 12.01 -44.07
N ILE A 37 -17.47 12.02 -42.85
CA ILE A 37 -16.77 11.70 -41.61
C ILE A 37 -16.31 10.24 -41.61
N SER A 38 -17.16 9.31 -42.09
CA SER A 38 -16.78 7.89 -42.19
C SER A 38 -15.59 7.71 -43.16
N ASN A 39 -15.65 8.29 -44.35
CA ASN A 39 -14.56 8.19 -45.32
C ASN A 39 -13.25 8.83 -44.82
N LEU A 40 -13.36 9.95 -44.14
CA LEU A 40 -12.19 10.61 -43.51
C LEU A 40 -11.56 9.73 -42.46
N PHE A 41 -12.36 9.12 -41.58
CA PHE A 41 -11.88 8.18 -40.60
C PHE A 41 -11.20 6.97 -41.24
N GLU A 42 -11.81 6.37 -42.27
CA GLU A 42 -11.25 5.21 -42.99
C GLU A 42 -9.91 5.53 -43.69
N GLN A 43 -9.68 6.78 -44.06
CA GLN A 43 -8.38 7.20 -44.58
C GLN A 43 -7.37 7.39 -43.47
N GLU A 44 -7.72 8.17 -42.45
CA GLU A 44 -6.80 8.51 -41.34
C GLU A 44 -6.39 7.29 -40.49
N VAL A 45 -7.29 6.34 -40.29
CA VAL A 45 -7.02 5.12 -39.50
C VAL A 45 -5.92 4.25 -40.15
N LYS A 46 -5.76 4.29 -41.48
CA LYS A 46 -4.70 3.54 -42.17
C LYS A 46 -3.32 4.06 -41.94
N ASP A 47 -3.20 5.34 -41.57
CA ASP A 47 -1.92 5.99 -41.31
C ASP A 47 -1.49 5.92 -39.84
N VAL A 48 -2.32 5.30 -38.98
CA VAL A 48 -2.03 5.14 -37.56
C VAL A 48 -1.06 3.99 -37.35
N GLN A 49 0.12 4.28 -36.81
CA GLN A 49 1.17 3.30 -36.59
C GLN A 49 1.57 3.18 -35.10
N THR A 50 1.04 4.04 -34.22
CA THR A 50 1.37 4.04 -32.79
C THR A 50 0.12 4.22 -31.93
N SER A 51 0.16 3.71 -30.68
CA SER A 51 -0.94 3.86 -29.71
C SER A 51 -1.25 5.33 -29.39
N GLU A 52 -0.24 6.19 -29.39
CA GLU A 52 -0.41 7.63 -29.16
C GLU A 52 -1.25 8.28 -30.28
N LYS A 53 -0.91 7.99 -31.54
CA LYS A 53 -1.68 8.47 -32.70
C LYS A 53 -3.10 7.89 -32.73
N LEU A 54 -3.29 6.66 -32.24
CA LEU A 54 -4.60 6.04 -32.11
C LEU A 54 -5.46 6.78 -31.09
N GLU A 55 -4.88 7.18 -29.94
CA GLU A 55 -5.58 7.98 -28.95
C GLU A 55 -5.91 9.39 -29.46
N GLU A 56 -5.01 10.04 -30.20
CA GLU A 56 -5.30 11.31 -30.85
C GLU A 56 -6.47 11.19 -31.83
N LEU A 57 -6.51 10.10 -32.61
CA LEU A 57 -7.61 9.81 -33.52
C LEU A 57 -8.89 9.59 -32.76
N ARG A 58 -8.87 8.83 -31.67
CA ARG A 58 -10.03 8.60 -30.78
C ARG A 58 -10.61 9.92 -30.25
N VAL A 59 -9.75 10.79 -29.75
CA VAL A 59 -10.15 12.11 -29.24
C VAL A 59 -10.72 12.99 -30.36
N LYS A 60 -10.14 12.98 -31.55
CA LYS A 60 -10.60 13.74 -32.71
C LYS A 60 -12.01 13.37 -33.15
N TYR A 61 -12.33 12.08 -33.11
CA TYR A 61 -13.66 11.61 -33.61
C TYR A 61 -14.68 11.44 -32.48
N LEU A 62 -14.28 10.89 -31.32
CA LEU A 62 -15.18 10.49 -30.23
C LEU A 62 -15.09 11.37 -28.98
N GLY A 63 -14.14 12.29 -28.92
CA GLY A 63 -13.98 13.23 -27.81
C GLY A 63 -15.22 14.11 -27.59
N LYS A 64 -15.28 14.84 -26.47
CA LYS A 64 -16.43 15.73 -26.13
C LYS A 64 -16.74 16.75 -27.22
N SER A 65 -15.74 17.26 -27.93
CA SER A 65 -15.84 18.16 -29.10
C SER A 65 -15.47 17.46 -30.40
N GLY A 66 -15.50 16.13 -30.45
CA GLY A 66 -15.13 15.33 -31.61
C GLY A 66 -16.12 15.42 -32.74
N LEU A 67 -15.69 15.02 -33.93
CA LEU A 67 -16.49 15.13 -35.16
C LEU A 67 -17.84 14.37 -35.09
N VAL A 68 -17.84 13.18 -34.49
CA VAL A 68 -19.07 12.38 -34.32
C VAL A 68 -19.94 12.98 -33.22
N SER A 69 -19.31 13.38 -32.08
CA SER A 69 -20.05 14.02 -30.99
C SER A 69 -20.70 15.35 -31.40
N GLY A 70 -20.10 16.07 -32.33
CA GLY A 70 -20.62 17.31 -32.92
C GLY A 70 -21.85 17.12 -33.81
N LEU A 71 -22.14 15.90 -34.27
CA LEU A 71 -23.33 15.59 -35.06
C LEU A 71 -24.59 15.50 -34.18
N MET A 72 -24.48 15.09 -32.91
CA MET A 72 -25.65 14.89 -32.05
C MET A 72 -26.48 16.16 -31.80
N PRO A 73 -25.90 17.36 -31.54
CA PRO A 73 -26.68 18.58 -31.39
C PRO A 73 -27.47 18.95 -32.64
N LYS A 74 -26.98 18.61 -33.84
CA LYS A 74 -27.59 18.92 -35.13
C LYS A 74 -28.94 18.16 -35.37
N ILE A 75 -29.22 17.14 -34.58
CA ILE A 75 -30.50 16.41 -34.62
C ILE A 75 -31.71 17.32 -34.39
N LYS A 76 -31.49 18.45 -33.68
CA LYS A 76 -32.55 19.44 -33.43
C LYS A 76 -33.00 20.20 -34.71
N GLU A 77 -32.15 20.25 -35.70
CA GLU A 77 -32.38 20.95 -36.98
C GLU A 77 -33.05 20.06 -38.02
N ILE A 78 -33.24 18.77 -37.74
CA ILE A 78 -33.79 17.77 -38.64
C ILE A 78 -35.31 17.61 -38.44
N PRO A 79 -36.10 17.36 -39.50
CA PRO A 79 -37.52 17.04 -39.41
C PRO A 79 -37.77 15.82 -38.52
N ASN A 80 -38.88 15.83 -37.75
CA ASN A 80 -39.20 14.75 -36.80
C ASN A 80 -39.25 13.36 -37.45
N GLU A 81 -39.67 13.29 -38.71
CA GLU A 81 -39.78 12.05 -39.48
C GLU A 81 -38.42 11.40 -39.78
N GLN A 82 -37.34 12.19 -39.85
CA GLN A 82 -35.97 11.74 -40.17
C GLN A 82 -35.04 11.68 -38.98
N LYS A 83 -35.45 12.16 -37.81
CA LYS A 83 -34.60 12.17 -36.59
C LYS A 83 -34.16 10.77 -36.17
N ARG A 84 -35.05 9.81 -36.33
CA ARG A 84 -34.78 8.41 -35.97
C ARG A 84 -33.70 7.80 -36.88
N GLU A 85 -33.83 7.98 -38.17
CA GLU A 85 -32.87 7.47 -39.18
C GLU A 85 -31.50 8.12 -39.01
N PHE A 86 -31.45 9.44 -38.81
CA PHE A 86 -30.22 10.16 -38.55
C PHE A 86 -29.56 9.71 -37.25
N GLY A 87 -30.33 9.57 -36.16
CA GLY A 87 -29.82 9.09 -34.89
C GLY A 87 -29.25 7.67 -34.98
N MET A 88 -29.90 6.79 -35.74
CA MET A 88 -29.39 5.44 -36.02
C MET A 88 -28.08 5.48 -36.81
N ALA A 89 -28.00 6.27 -37.86
CA ALA A 89 -26.79 6.41 -38.68
C ALA A 89 -25.61 6.99 -37.93
N VAL A 90 -25.82 8.00 -37.06
CA VAL A 90 -24.78 8.56 -36.21
C VAL A 90 -24.30 7.53 -35.17
N ASN A 91 -25.23 6.76 -34.58
CA ASN A 91 -24.86 5.72 -33.63
C ASN A 91 -24.09 4.57 -34.30
N GLU A 92 -24.51 4.17 -35.51
CA GLU A 92 -23.81 3.15 -36.30
C GLU A 92 -22.39 3.59 -36.66
N LEU A 93 -22.23 4.85 -37.11
CA LEU A 93 -20.91 5.45 -37.34
C LEU A 93 -20.06 5.44 -36.06
N LYS A 94 -20.64 5.84 -34.94
CA LYS A 94 -19.95 5.86 -33.65
C LYS A 94 -19.46 4.47 -33.24
N VAL A 95 -20.33 3.49 -33.25
CA VAL A 95 -20.02 2.09 -32.93
C VAL A 95 -18.97 1.51 -33.89
N GLY A 96 -19.10 1.82 -35.19
CA GLY A 96 -18.10 1.42 -36.19
C GLY A 96 -16.71 1.96 -35.91
N ILE A 97 -16.60 3.24 -35.54
CA ILE A 97 -15.33 3.87 -35.15
C ILE A 97 -14.78 3.28 -33.83
N GLU A 98 -15.64 3.11 -32.82
CA GLU A 98 -15.24 2.49 -31.53
C GLU A 98 -14.68 1.09 -31.75
N ASN A 99 -15.34 0.26 -32.53
CA ASN A 99 -14.89 -1.10 -32.83
C ASN A 99 -13.56 -1.11 -33.61
N SER A 100 -13.40 -0.21 -34.57
CA SER A 100 -12.17 -0.11 -35.37
C SER A 100 -10.97 0.32 -34.50
N ILE A 101 -11.17 1.28 -33.60
CA ILE A 101 -10.15 1.74 -32.66
C ILE A 101 -9.80 0.62 -31.66
N ALA A 102 -10.82 -0.06 -31.10
CA ALA A 102 -10.59 -1.16 -30.14
C ALA A 102 -9.80 -2.32 -30.80
N LYS A 103 -10.08 -2.63 -32.04
CA LYS A 103 -9.35 -3.67 -32.79
C LYS A 103 -7.88 -3.30 -32.99
N LEU A 104 -7.61 -2.07 -33.41
CA LEU A 104 -6.22 -1.59 -33.59
C LEU A 104 -5.45 -1.48 -32.28
N ASP A 105 -6.09 -1.07 -31.20
CA ASP A 105 -5.50 -1.03 -29.86
C ASP A 105 -5.07 -2.42 -29.42
N GLU A 106 -5.91 -3.42 -29.65
CA GLU A 106 -5.57 -4.82 -29.36
C GLU A 106 -4.43 -5.32 -30.25
N GLU A 107 -4.42 -4.98 -31.54
CA GLU A 107 -3.35 -5.34 -32.47
C GLU A 107 -2.00 -4.71 -32.03
N PHE A 108 -1.99 -3.44 -31.58
CA PHE A 108 -0.78 -2.80 -31.07
C PHE A 108 -0.29 -3.42 -29.77
N LYS A 109 -1.20 -3.79 -28.85
CA LYS A 109 -0.86 -4.50 -27.62
C LYS A 109 -0.22 -5.86 -27.91
N GLN A 110 -0.84 -6.62 -28.81
CA GLN A 110 -0.32 -7.94 -29.21
C GLN A 110 1.06 -7.81 -29.88
N LYS A 111 1.23 -6.81 -30.73
CA LYS A 111 2.52 -6.54 -31.36
C LYS A 111 3.59 -6.15 -30.33
N ALA A 112 3.24 -5.27 -29.38
CA ALA A 112 4.18 -4.87 -28.32
C ALA A 112 4.62 -6.09 -27.47
N ILE A 113 3.68 -6.97 -27.10
CA ILE A 113 4.01 -8.22 -26.38
C ILE A 113 4.90 -9.12 -27.22
N GLN A 114 4.60 -9.26 -28.52
CA GLN A 114 5.41 -10.09 -29.41
C GLN A 114 6.81 -9.52 -29.63
N ASP A 115 6.93 -8.21 -29.73
CA ASP A 115 8.22 -7.52 -29.84
C ASP A 115 9.05 -7.68 -28.55
N GLU A 116 8.40 -7.61 -27.39
CA GLU A 116 9.04 -7.86 -26.10
C GLU A 116 9.53 -9.32 -26.00
N ILE A 117 8.71 -10.29 -26.40
CA ILE A 117 9.10 -11.70 -26.46
C ILE A 117 10.28 -11.93 -27.43
N ASN A 118 10.25 -11.29 -28.60
CA ASN A 118 11.27 -11.44 -29.62
C ASN A 118 12.60 -10.78 -29.23
N ASN A 119 12.54 -9.68 -28.46
CA ASN A 119 13.69 -8.94 -27.97
C ASN A 119 14.19 -9.43 -26.61
N ALA A 120 13.43 -10.31 -25.94
CA ALA A 120 13.89 -10.94 -24.71
C ALA A 120 15.18 -11.72 -24.97
N GLU A 121 16.18 -11.56 -24.09
CA GLU A 121 17.41 -12.35 -24.14
C GLU A 121 17.04 -13.85 -24.14
N LYS A 122 17.48 -14.54 -25.18
CA LYS A 122 17.29 -15.99 -25.26
C LYS A 122 18.16 -16.64 -24.20
N ILE A 123 17.54 -17.02 -23.10
CA ILE A 123 18.20 -17.80 -22.06
C ILE A 123 18.46 -19.21 -22.62
N ASP A 124 19.72 -19.58 -22.73
CA ASP A 124 20.09 -20.95 -23.06
C ASP A 124 19.81 -21.84 -21.85
N ILE A 125 18.71 -22.57 -21.91
CA ILE A 125 18.29 -23.52 -20.86
C ILE A 125 19.20 -24.73 -20.71
N THR A 126 20.15 -24.93 -21.64
CA THR A 126 21.12 -26.04 -21.58
C THR A 126 22.38 -25.66 -20.80
N LEU A 127 22.60 -24.39 -20.54
CA LEU A 127 23.70 -23.95 -19.69
C LEU A 127 23.47 -24.46 -18.26
N PRO A 128 24.51 -24.95 -17.60
CA PRO A 128 24.43 -25.36 -16.21
C PRO A 128 24.03 -24.08 -15.40
N VAL A 129 22.86 -24.14 -14.78
CA VAL A 129 22.43 -23.08 -13.85
C VAL A 129 23.38 -23.14 -12.67
N ASP A 130 24.14 -22.08 -12.46
CA ASP A 130 24.83 -21.89 -11.20
C ASP A 130 23.75 -21.81 -10.11
N ILE A 131 23.53 -22.94 -9.43
CA ILE A 131 22.66 -23.02 -8.26
C ILE A 131 23.41 -22.28 -7.16
N GLY A 132 23.41 -20.95 -7.28
CA GLY A 132 24.03 -20.07 -6.30
C GLY A 132 23.51 -20.42 -4.91
N VAL A 133 24.37 -20.43 -3.93
CA VAL A 133 24.02 -20.62 -2.52
C VAL A 133 22.88 -19.65 -2.19
N GLY A 134 21.78 -20.17 -1.64
CA GLY A 134 20.66 -19.36 -1.23
C GLY A 134 21.09 -18.31 -0.21
N SER A 135 20.39 -17.20 -0.13
CA SER A 135 20.56 -16.19 0.92
C SER A 135 19.46 -16.31 1.96
N LEU A 136 19.78 -15.98 3.21
CA LEU A 136 18.75 -15.77 4.22
C LEU A 136 17.96 -14.49 3.87
N HIS A 137 16.71 -14.46 4.30
CA HIS A 137 15.90 -13.25 4.19
C HIS A 137 16.53 -12.14 5.07
N PRO A 138 16.58 -10.87 4.65
CA PRO A 138 17.14 -9.75 5.43
C PRO A 138 16.61 -9.68 6.86
N ARG A 139 15.31 -9.91 7.04
CA ARG A 139 14.67 -9.95 8.35
C ARG A 139 15.28 -11.05 9.25
N THR A 140 15.48 -12.23 8.70
CA THR A 140 16.08 -13.35 9.45
C THR A 140 17.50 -13.06 9.88
N ILE A 141 18.28 -12.36 9.05
CA ILE A 141 19.66 -11.97 9.38
C ILE A 141 19.67 -11.02 10.59
N VAL A 142 18.93 -9.92 10.50
CA VAL A 142 18.90 -8.90 11.58
C VAL A 142 18.26 -9.44 12.84
N GLN A 143 17.16 -10.21 12.73
CA GLN A 143 16.52 -10.85 13.88
C GLN A 143 17.51 -11.73 14.64
N LYS A 144 18.26 -12.57 13.93
CA LYS A 144 19.23 -13.47 14.53
C LYS A 144 20.38 -12.70 15.21
N GLU A 145 20.87 -11.63 14.60
CA GLU A 145 21.87 -10.77 15.22
C GLU A 145 21.36 -10.16 16.53
N ILE A 146 20.11 -9.69 16.57
CA ILE A 146 19.50 -9.14 17.78
C ILE A 146 19.28 -10.25 18.83
N GLU A 147 18.78 -11.41 18.43
CA GLU A 147 18.59 -12.56 19.32
C GLU A 147 19.92 -12.98 19.98
N ASP A 148 21.00 -13.12 19.20
CA ASP A 148 22.34 -13.49 19.71
C ASP A 148 22.85 -12.50 20.76
N VAL A 149 22.59 -11.19 20.56
CA VAL A 149 22.95 -10.16 21.55
C VAL A 149 22.17 -10.35 22.85
N PHE A 150 20.83 -10.52 22.78
CA PHE A 150 20.02 -10.69 23.97
C PHE A 150 20.28 -12.03 24.69
N ILE A 151 20.49 -13.11 23.95
CA ILE A 151 20.91 -14.39 24.52
C ILE A 151 22.22 -14.23 25.31
N SER A 152 23.20 -13.48 24.80
CA SER A 152 24.43 -13.20 25.50
C SER A 152 24.28 -12.41 26.82
N MET A 153 23.16 -11.67 26.96
CA MET A 153 22.75 -10.96 28.16
C MET A 153 21.84 -11.78 29.09
N GLY A 154 21.63 -13.07 28.78
CA GLY A 154 20.85 -13.99 29.58
C GLY A 154 19.34 -13.94 29.33
N PHE A 155 18.90 -13.48 28.16
CA PHE A 155 17.50 -13.53 27.75
C PHE A 155 17.19 -14.87 27.10
N VAL A 156 15.96 -15.34 27.28
CA VAL A 156 15.37 -16.42 26.52
C VAL A 156 14.63 -15.83 25.30
N VAL A 157 14.61 -16.58 24.22
CA VAL A 157 13.81 -16.24 23.02
C VAL A 157 12.54 -17.04 23.07
N GLU A 158 11.41 -16.35 23.06
CA GLU A 158 10.08 -16.95 23.11
C GLU A 158 9.30 -16.62 21.84
N ASP A 159 8.28 -17.43 21.55
CA ASP A 159 7.38 -17.22 20.42
C ASP A 159 5.99 -16.81 20.91
N GLY A 160 5.21 -16.17 20.06
CA GLY A 160 3.86 -15.75 20.34
C GLY A 160 2.89 -16.14 19.22
N HIS A 161 1.67 -16.52 19.60
CA HIS A 161 0.63 -16.85 18.64
C HIS A 161 0.32 -15.66 17.73
N GLU A 162 0.02 -15.91 16.47
CA GLU A 162 -0.43 -14.88 15.53
C GLU A 162 -1.91 -14.56 15.73
N ILE A 163 -2.73 -15.58 16.08
CA ILE A 163 -4.14 -15.42 16.44
C ILE A 163 -4.22 -15.42 17.95
N GLU A 164 -4.77 -14.36 18.52
CA GLU A 164 -4.87 -14.18 19.96
C GLU A 164 -6.30 -13.89 20.42
N THR A 165 -6.52 -14.10 21.69
CA THR A 165 -7.75 -13.65 22.35
C THR A 165 -7.72 -12.13 22.52
N GLU A 166 -8.89 -11.49 22.50
CA GLU A 166 -9.02 -10.07 22.85
C GLU A 166 -8.35 -9.76 24.19
N TYR A 167 -8.52 -10.67 25.17
CA TYR A 167 -7.91 -10.53 26.48
C TYR A 167 -6.39 -10.39 26.43
N ASN A 168 -5.69 -11.29 25.75
CA ASN A 168 -4.22 -11.24 25.69
C ASN A 168 -3.73 -10.06 24.83
N ASN A 169 -4.46 -9.74 23.76
CA ASN A 169 -4.04 -8.65 22.87
C ASN A 169 -4.25 -7.27 23.52
N PHE A 170 -5.22 -7.13 24.43
CA PHE A 170 -5.60 -5.83 24.98
C PHE A 170 -5.73 -5.79 26.50
N ASP A 171 -6.64 -6.58 27.09
CA ASP A 171 -6.97 -6.45 28.52
C ASP A 171 -5.77 -6.80 29.41
N ALA A 172 -5.07 -7.89 29.09
CA ALA A 172 -3.91 -8.36 29.86
C ALA A 172 -2.75 -7.36 29.90
N VAL A 173 -2.61 -6.57 28.84
CA VAL A 173 -1.61 -5.50 28.73
C VAL A 173 -2.18 -4.11 29.03
N ASN A 174 -3.27 -4.07 29.81
CA ASN A 174 -3.88 -2.84 30.35
C ASN A 174 -4.41 -1.85 29.32
N VAL A 175 -4.72 -2.29 28.10
CA VAL A 175 -5.38 -1.43 27.08
C VAL A 175 -6.87 -1.31 27.45
N PRO A 176 -7.41 -0.10 27.68
CA PRO A 176 -8.79 0.07 28.08
C PRO A 176 -9.77 -0.28 26.95
N ARG A 177 -11.03 -0.66 27.32
CA ARG A 177 -12.01 -1.13 26.34
C ARG A 177 -12.45 -0.11 25.33
N ASN A 178 -12.37 1.16 25.66
CA ASN A 178 -12.68 2.30 24.79
C ASN A 178 -11.47 2.85 24.03
N HIS A 179 -10.36 2.12 24.02
CA HIS A 179 -9.16 2.56 23.30
C HIS A 179 -9.36 2.42 21.78
N PRO A 180 -9.01 3.45 20.96
CA PRO A 180 -9.19 3.41 19.51
C PRO A 180 -8.53 2.20 18.81
N ALA A 181 -7.39 1.73 19.31
CA ALA A 181 -6.68 0.56 18.75
C ALA A 181 -7.51 -0.74 18.76
N ARG A 182 -8.66 -0.80 19.47
CA ARG A 182 -9.61 -1.92 19.43
C ARG A 182 -10.62 -1.82 18.29
N ASP A 183 -10.65 -0.69 17.57
CA ASP A 183 -11.57 -0.51 16.46
C ASP A 183 -11.26 -1.50 15.33
N THR A 184 -12.30 -1.91 14.62
CA THR A 184 -12.18 -2.75 13.42
C THR A 184 -11.45 -2.05 12.27
N GLN A 185 -11.28 -0.73 12.34
CA GLN A 185 -10.47 0.03 11.38
C GLN A 185 -8.98 -0.27 11.53
N ASP A 186 -8.51 -0.58 12.74
CA ASP A 186 -7.09 -0.78 13.03
C ASP A 186 -6.74 -2.25 13.33
N THR A 187 -7.72 -3.06 13.73
CA THR A 187 -7.53 -4.46 14.16
C THR A 187 -8.30 -5.43 13.28
N PHE A 188 -7.65 -6.50 12.83
CA PHE A 188 -8.30 -7.60 12.13
C PHE A 188 -9.00 -8.54 13.14
N TRP A 189 -10.33 -8.51 13.16
CA TRP A 189 -11.16 -9.36 13.95
C TRP A 189 -11.59 -10.60 13.19
N LEU A 190 -11.54 -11.76 13.84
CA LEU A 190 -12.04 -13.01 13.31
C LEU A 190 -13.50 -13.24 13.74
N ASN A 191 -14.24 -14.04 12.98
CA ASN A 191 -15.66 -14.31 13.23
C ASN A 191 -15.94 -14.98 14.59
N ASN A 192 -14.94 -15.59 15.21
CA ASN A 192 -15.01 -16.24 16.52
C ASN A 192 -14.65 -15.31 17.69
N GLY A 193 -14.47 -14.00 17.45
CA GLY A 193 -14.10 -13.01 18.47
C GLY A 193 -12.61 -12.99 18.85
N GLN A 194 -11.77 -13.72 18.15
CA GLN A 194 -10.33 -13.60 18.26
C GLN A 194 -9.82 -12.50 17.32
N VAL A 195 -8.56 -12.11 17.48
CA VAL A 195 -7.90 -11.09 16.67
C VAL A 195 -6.59 -11.60 16.09
N LEU A 196 -6.18 -11.05 14.95
CA LEU A 196 -4.78 -11.12 14.57
C LEU A 196 -4.00 -10.13 15.47
N LYS A 197 -2.91 -10.60 16.11
CA LYS A 197 -2.19 -9.78 17.09
C LYS A 197 -1.68 -8.47 16.44
N THR A 198 -1.99 -7.36 17.09
CA THR A 198 -1.64 -6.01 16.60
C THR A 198 -0.25 -5.55 17.01
N HIS A 199 0.32 -6.22 18.00
CA HIS A 199 1.66 -6.01 18.55
C HIS A 199 2.14 -7.28 19.24
N THR A 200 3.44 -7.38 19.45
CA THR A 200 4.06 -8.53 20.13
C THR A 200 3.69 -8.61 21.61
N SER A 201 3.28 -7.50 22.24
CA SER A 201 2.80 -7.47 23.64
C SER A 201 1.65 -8.44 23.94
N ALA A 202 0.92 -8.88 22.90
CA ALA A 202 -0.10 -9.92 23.04
C ALA A 202 0.46 -11.25 23.61
N ALA A 203 1.75 -11.54 23.42
CA ALA A 203 2.43 -12.69 24.00
C ALA A 203 2.89 -12.46 25.44
N GLN A 204 3.06 -11.20 25.86
CA GLN A 204 3.68 -10.83 27.14
C GLN A 204 3.05 -11.52 28.34
N ASN A 205 1.71 -11.53 28.42
CA ASN A 205 0.99 -12.15 29.55
C ASN A 205 1.23 -13.67 29.65
N ARG A 206 1.34 -14.36 28.51
CA ARG A 206 1.64 -15.80 28.49
C ARG A 206 3.06 -16.07 28.99
N ILE A 207 4.00 -15.29 28.49
CA ILE A 207 5.43 -15.39 28.86
C ILE A 207 5.61 -15.10 30.33
N LEU A 208 5.06 -14.00 30.84
CA LEU A 208 5.12 -13.67 32.26
C LEU A 208 4.50 -14.77 33.15
N LYS A 209 3.38 -15.34 32.77
CA LYS A 209 2.75 -16.48 33.49
C LYS A 209 3.61 -17.74 33.47
N THR A 210 4.29 -18.02 32.37
CA THR A 210 5.16 -19.20 32.23
C THR A 210 6.40 -19.10 33.15
N TYR A 211 6.92 -17.89 33.32
CA TYR A 211 8.14 -17.66 34.06
C TYR A 211 7.96 -17.03 35.46
N LYS A 212 6.73 -16.76 35.92
CA LYS A 212 6.47 -16.07 37.20
C LYS A 212 7.14 -16.69 38.42
N ASP A 213 7.34 -18.00 38.39
CA ASP A 213 7.99 -18.74 39.48
C ASP A 213 9.49 -18.97 39.26
N LYS A 214 10.05 -18.38 38.19
CA LYS A 214 11.46 -18.51 37.79
C LYS A 214 12.11 -17.13 37.62
N MET A 215 12.11 -16.32 38.67
CA MET A 215 12.72 -15.00 38.63
C MET A 215 14.28 -15.09 38.65
N PRO A 216 14.99 -14.17 37.98
CA PRO A 216 14.48 -13.07 37.15
C PRO A 216 13.96 -13.53 35.82
N ILE A 217 12.90 -12.83 35.28
CA ILE A 217 12.44 -13.02 33.92
C ILE A 217 13.23 -12.10 32.99
N ARG A 218 13.83 -12.67 31.96
CA ARG A 218 14.44 -11.94 30.83
C ARG A 218 14.04 -12.65 29.57
N ALA A 219 13.13 -12.08 28.80
CA ALA A 219 12.63 -12.70 27.58
C ALA A 219 12.55 -11.68 26.46
N ILE A 220 12.87 -12.11 25.24
CA ILE A 220 12.53 -11.42 24.00
C ILE A 220 11.62 -12.30 23.18
N PHE A 221 10.70 -11.70 22.44
CA PHE A 221 9.76 -12.42 21.59
C PHE A 221 9.53 -11.66 20.30
N PRO A 222 10.30 -12.04 19.25
CA PRO A 222 10.05 -11.57 17.90
C PRO A 222 8.75 -12.17 17.38
N GLY A 223 8.05 -11.45 16.52
CA GLY A 223 6.85 -12.00 15.93
C GLY A 223 6.22 -11.11 14.87
N ARG A 224 5.40 -11.76 14.06
CA ARG A 224 4.59 -11.09 13.05
C ARG A 224 3.39 -10.42 13.71
N CYS A 225 3.10 -9.19 13.29
CA CYS A 225 1.97 -8.40 13.74
C CYS A 225 1.13 -7.96 12.54
N PHE A 226 -0.14 -7.60 12.80
CA PHE A 226 -1.10 -7.30 11.76
C PHE A 226 -1.88 -6.04 12.14
N ARG A 227 -1.97 -5.09 11.20
CA ARG A 227 -2.79 -3.88 11.35
C ARG A 227 -3.51 -3.59 10.05
N ASN A 228 -4.74 -3.11 10.17
CA ASN A 228 -5.54 -2.74 9.01
C ASN A 228 -5.22 -1.29 8.63
N GLU A 229 -4.05 -1.09 8.03
CA GLU A 229 -3.53 0.21 7.61
C GLU A 229 -3.46 0.31 6.09
N GLU A 230 -3.45 1.53 5.55
CA GLU A 230 -3.18 1.77 4.14
C GLU A 230 -1.70 1.45 3.82
N LEU A 231 -1.49 0.80 2.67
CA LEU A 231 -0.17 0.35 2.25
C LEU A 231 0.63 1.50 1.64
N ASP A 232 1.81 1.79 2.21
CA ASP A 232 2.77 2.73 1.65
C ASP A 232 4.23 2.21 1.80
N ALA A 233 5.22 3.05 1.55
CA ALA A 233 6.64 2.67 1.67
C ALA A 233 7.07 2.39 3.12
N SER A 234 6.29 2.82 4.12
CA SER A 234 6.58 2.71 5.55
C SER A 234 5.58 1.84 6.32
N HIS A 235 4.41 1.57 5.74
CA HIS A 235 3.32 0.83 6.37
C HIS A 235 2.91 -0.37 5.52
N GLU A 236 2.73 -1.50 6.20
CA GLU A 236 2.28 -2.76 5.62
C GLU A 236 1.28 -3.40 6.59
N ASN A 237 0.27 -4.08 6.09
CA ASN A 237 -0.72 -4.78 6.92
C ASN A 237 -0.09 -5.89 7.77
N THR A 238 1.04 -6.39 7.33
CA THR A 238 1.82 -7.44 7.97
C THR A 238 3.24 -6.95 8.17
N PHE A 239 3.69 -6.85 9.41
CA PHE A 239 5.02 -6.39 9.76
C PHE A 239 5.56 -7.18 10.96
N PHE A 240 6.84 -7.01 11.25
CA PHE A 240 7.48 -7.73 12.34
C PHE A 240 7.95 -6.79 13.44
N GLN A 241 7.72 -7.21 14.68
CA GLN A 241 8.22 -6.56 15.87
C GLN A 241 9.05 -7.56 16.70
N LEU A 242 9.94 -7.02 17.51
CA LEU A 242 10.60 -7.73 18.58
C LEU A 242 10.33 -6.96 19.87
N GLU A 243 9.76 -7.64 20.84
CA GLU A 243 9.53 -7.08 22.17
C GLU A 243 10.41 -7.78 23.18
N GLY A 244 10.80 -7.06 24.21
CA GLY A 244 11.56 -7.61 25.32
C GLY A 244 10.97 -7.17 26.66
N VAL A 245 11.03 -8.08 27.62
CA VAL A 245 10.63 -7.85 29.01
C VAL A 245 11.72 -8.30 29.98
N VAL A 246 11.88 -7.51 31.02
CA VAL A 246 12.71 -7.87 32.19
C VAL A 246 11.87 -7.68 33.43
N VAL A 247 11.76 -8.70 34.29
CA VAL A 247 11.10 -8.60 35.60
C VAL A 247 12.01 -9.17 36.64
N ASP A 248 12.28 -8.39 37.69
CA ASP A 248 13.10 -8.78 38.83
C ASP A 248 12.77 -7.86 40.02
N LYS A 249 13.41 -8.09 41.16
CA LYS A 249 13.41 -7.13 42.26
C LYS A 249 14.27 -5.91 41.84
N ASN A 250 13.71 -4.72 42.04
CA ASN A 250 14.41 -3.44 41.81
C ASN A 250 14.83 -3.15 40.36
N VAL A 251 14.08 -3.60 39.34
CA VAL A 251 14.27 -3.17 37.95
C VAL A 251 13.95 -1.69 37.82
N SER A 252 14.78 -0.96 37.11
CA SER A 252 14.70 0.49 36.95
C SER A 252 14.84 0.92 35.48
N VAL A 253 14.54 2.18 35.19
CA VAL A 253 14.76 2.79 33.86
C VAL A 253 16.26 2.71 33.45
N ALA A 254 17.19 2.73 34.42
CA ALA A 254 18.63 2.57 34.14
C ALA A 254 18.94 1.19 33.52
N ASN A 255 18.27 0.13 33.98
CA ASN A 255 18.42 -1.21 33.40
C ASN A 255 17.90 -1.24 31.96
N LEU A 256 16.73 -0.60 31.67
CA LEU A 256 16.20 -0.48 30.35
C LEU A 256 17.18 0.23 29.39
N ILE A 257 17.73 1.38 29.82
CA ILE A 257 18.72 2.11 29.02
C ILE A 257 19.96 1.24 28.76
N TYR A 258 20.43 0.50 29.75
CA TYR A 258 21.59 -0.39 29.61
C TYR A 258 21.37 -1.46 28.56
N PHE A 259 20.28 -2.21 28.64
CA PHE A 259 19.99 -3.28 27.65
C PHE A 259 19.87 -2.74 26.24
N MET A 260 19.22 -1.60 26.08
CA MET A 260 19.04 -0.99 24.76
C MET A 260 20.34 -0.42 24.19
N LYS A 261 21.16 0.26 25.02
CA LYS A 261 22.49 0.73 24.57
C LYS A 261 23.38 -0.41 24.16
N GLU A 262 23.43 -1.47 24.96
CA GLU A 262 24.23 -2.65 24.66
C GLU A 262 23.84 -3.31 23.37
N MET A 263 22.53 -3.52 23.15
CA MET A 263 22.00 -4.09 21.92
C MET A 263 22.36 -3.21 20.72
N LEU A 264 22.07 -1.91 20.77
CA LEU A 264 22.31 -0.99 19.68
C LEU A 264 23.80 -0.85 19.35
N SER A 265 24.65 -0.80 20.37
CA SER A 265 26.10 -0.69 20.17
C SER A 265 26.69 -1.91 19.46
N ARG A 266 26.16 -3.10 19.72
CA ARG A 266 26.57 -4.34 19.02
C ARG A 266 26.03 -4.39 17.59
N ILE A 267 24.77 -4.03 17.38
CA ILE A 267 24.16 -4.01 16.03
C ILE A 267 24.86 -2.98 15.12
N PHE A 268 25.12 -1.77 15.63
CA PHE A 268 25.79 -0.74 14.86
C PHE A 268 27.32 -0.82 14.91
N LYS A 269 27.88 -1.78 15.66
CA LYS A 269 29.32 -2.00 15.83
C LYS A 269 30.09 -0.74 16.29
N LYS A 270 29.41 0.10 17.05
CA LYS A 270 29.96 1.33 17.64
C LYS A 270 29.15 1.75 18.86
N GLU A 271 29.76 2.52 19.75
CA GLU A 271 29.05 3.13 20.86
C GLU A 271 27.96 4.08 20.35
N VAL A 272 26.80 4.02 20.95
CA VAL A 272 25.64 4.85 20.60
C VAL A 272 25.09 5.57 21.81
N ASP A 273 24.58 6.77 21.61
CA ASP A 273 23.84 7.52 22.61
C ASP A 273 22.34 7.32 22.41
N VAL A 274 21.62 7.15 23.51
CA VAL A 274 20.16 7.09 23.54
C VAL A 274 19.60 8.18 24.43
N ARG A 275 18.40 8.64 24.15
CA ARG A 275 17.63 9.53 25.01
C ARG A 275 16.20 9.02 25.14
N LEU A 276 15.57 9.30 26.26
CA LEU A 276 14.18 9.00 26.52
C LEU A 276 13.37 10.28 26.44
N ARG A 277 12.28 10.25 25.69
CA ARG A 277 11.23 11.28 25.68
C ARG A 277 10.02 10.73 26.43
N PRO A 278 9.35 11.50 27.31
CA PRO A 278 8.10 11.06 27.90
C PRO A 278 7.08 10.71 26.83
N GLY A 279 6.41 9.57 27.01
CA GLY A 279 5.32 9.09 26.18
C GLY A 279 4.18 8.55 27.02
N PHE A 280 3.12 8.10 26.39
CA PHE A 280 2.02 7.41 27.08
C PHE A 280 1.67 6.12 26.36
N PHE A 281 1.78 4.99 27.07
CA PHE A 281 1.33 3.70 26.62
C PHE A 281 0.59 2.99 27.75
N PRO A 282 -0.56 2.35 27.50
CA PRO A 282 -1.37 1.74 28.56
C PRO A 282 -0.64 0.67 29.37
N PHE A 283 0.33 0.01 28.75
CA PHE A 283 1.05 -1.14 29.32
C PHE A 283 2.33 -0.77 30.09
N THR A 284 2.74 0.51 30.10
CA THR A 284 3.90 1.00 30.83
C THR A 284 3.60 2.24 31.64
N GLU A 285 4.28 2.39 32.81
CA GLU A 285 4.18 3.56 33.72
C GLU A 285 5.46 3.64 34.58
N PRO A 286 6.36 4.63 34.37
CA PRO A 286 6.36 5.63 33.31
C PRO A 286 6.66 5.05 31.93
N SER A 287 6.10 5.71 30.90
CA SER A 287 6.28 5.38 29.50
C SER A 287 7.23 6.35 28.81
N PHE A 288 7.98 5.84 27.86
CA PHE A 288 8.95 6.62 27.10
C PHE A 288 8.97 6.21 25.63
N GLU A 289 9.35 7.15 24.80
CA GLU A 289 9.84 6.89 23.45
C GLU A 289 11.36 7.01 23.48
N MET A 290 12.05 5.96 23.05
CA MET A 290 13.50 5.94 22.99
C MET A 290 13.96 6.38 21.61
N ASP A 291 14.79 7.42 21.58
CA ASP A 291 15.52 7.84 20.40
C ASP A 291 16.99 7.39 20.50
N VAL A 292 17.56 6.99 19.36
CA VAL A 292 18.99 6.77 19.19
C VAL A 292 19.62 7.93 18.43
N LYS A 293 20.78 8.40 18.86
CA LYS A 293 21.60 9.33 18.10
C LYS A 293 21.94 8.69 16.76
N CYS A 294 21.65 9.39 15.67
CA CYS A 294 21.76 8.81 14.33
C CYS A 294 23.13 8.17 14.10
N PRO A 295 23.21 6.84 13.94
CA PRO A 295 24.49 6.17 13.79
C PRO A 295 25.18 6.44 12.44
N TYR A 296 24.46 6.96 11.46
CA TYR A 296 24.98 7.23 10.11
C TYR A 296 25.67 8.59 10.00
N CYS A 297 25.15 9.61 10.67
CA CYS A 297 25.69 10.97 10.61
C CYS A 297 26.25 11.47 11.95
N ASP A 298 26.28 10.62 12.95
CA ASP A 298 26.76 10.93 14.31
C ASP A 298 26.07 12.17 14.92
N GLY A 299 24.76 12.27 14.67
CA GLY A 299 23.93 13.37 15.18
C GLY A 299 24.00 14.68 14.39
N LYS A 300 24.76 14.75 13.30
CA LYS A 300 24.92 15.97 12.47
C LYS A 300 23.72 16.30 11.60
N GLY A 301 22.85 15.34 11.35
CA GLY A 301 21.74 15.43 10.40
C GLY A 301 22.05 14.75 9.06
N CYS A 302 21.15 13.92 8.58
CA CYS A 302 21.20 13.29 7.26
C CYS A 302 19.79 12.88 6.82
N ASN A 303 19.66 12.35 5.61
CA ASN A 303 18.36 11.92 5.07
C ASN A 303 17.71 10.81 5.92
N VAL A 304 18.50 9.91 6.52
CA VAL A 304 17.99 8.82 7.36
C VAL A 304 17.31 9.35 8.62
N CYS A 305 17.90 10.35 9.29
CA CYS A 305 17.32 10.98 10.46
C CYS A 305 16.48 12.23 10.12
N LYS A 306 16.17 12.45 8.85
CA LYS A 306 15.40 13.62 8.36
C LYS A 306 15.98 14.94 8.88
N GLN A 307 17.32 15.08 8.89
CA GLN A 307 18.09 16.22 9.38
C GLN A 307 18.01 16.46 10.90
N GLY A 308 17.29 15.62 11.65
CA GLY A 308 17.07 15.80 13.09
C GLY A 308 18.22 15.32 13.99
N GLY A 309 19.18 14.57 13.46
CA GLY A 309 20.31 13.99 14.22
C GLY A 309 19.93 12.83 15.14
N TRP A 310 18.66 12.58 15.37
CA TRP A 310 18.11 11.51 16.18
C TRP A 310 17.09 10.69 15.40
N ILE A 311 16.98 9.41 15.72
CA ILE A 311 16.03 8.49 15.11
C ILE A 311 15.19 7.92 16.25
N GLU A 312 13.87 8.09 16.16
CA GLU A 312 12.93 7.40 17.04
C GLU A 312 13.01 5.89 16.79
N LEU A 313 13.25 5.15 17.85
CA LEU A 313 13.54 3.72 17.76
C LEU A 313 12.35 2.88 18.20
N CYS A 314 11.91 3.07 19.45
CA CYS A 314 10.88 2.21 20.03
C CYS A 314 10.17 2.85 21.24
N PRO A 315 8.89 2.51 21.44
CA PRO A 315 8.22 2.67 22.71
C PRO A 315 8.86 1.76 23.77
N CYS A 316 9.00 2.25 24.99
CA CYS A 316 9.52 1.49 26.10
C CYS A 316 9.07 2.09 27.45
N GLY A 317 9.32 1.41 28.55
CA GLY A 317 8.98 1.92 29.88
C GLY A 317 9.04 0.87 30.97
N MET A 318 8.65 1.29 32.19
CA MET A 318 8.44 0.34 33.27
C MET A 318 7.08 -0.35 33.08
N ILE A 319 7.04 -1.66 33.28
CA ILE A 319 5.80 -2.43 33.12
C ILE A 319 4.76 -1.93 34.11
N HIS A 320 3.56 -1.61 33.60
CA HIS A 320 2.47 -1.15 34.44
C HIS A 320 2.07 -2.22 35.49
N PRO A 321 1.84 -1.84 36.76
CA PRO A 321 1.53 -2.81 37.82
C PRO A 321 0.36 -3.74 37.50
N ASN A 322 -0.64 -3.26 36.75
CA ASN A 322 -1.78 -4.10 36.33
C ASN A 322 -1.34 -5.25 35.41
N VAL A 323 -0.35 -5.04 34.53
CA VAL A 323 0.18 -6.07 33.64
C VAL A 323 0.84 -7.19 34.46
N LEU A 324 1.64 -6.84 35.46
CA LEU A 324 2.24 -7.81 36.39
C LEU A 324 1.16 -8.59 37.14
N LYS A 325 0.17 -7.88 37.70
CA LYS A 325 -0.97 -8.51 38.41
C LYS A 325 -1.77 -9.46 37.51
N ASN A 326 -2.03 -9.08 36.26
CA ASN A 326 -2.72 -9.92 35.27
C ASN A 326 -1.96 -11.22 34.99
N ALA A 327 -0.64 -11.18 35.10
CA ALA A 327 0.24 -12.34 34.98
C ALA A 327 0.37 -13.14 36.29
N GLY A 328 -0.16 -12.66 37.43
CA GLY A 328 -0.05 -13.29 38.74
C GLY A 328 1.29 -13.02 39.42
N ILE A 329 1.93 -11.88 39.12
CA ILE A 329 3.20 -11.43 39.75
C ILE A 329 2.87 -10.30 40.71
N ASP A 330 3.41 -10.35 41.93
CA ASP A 330 3.21 -9.30 42.94
C ASP A 330 4.01 -8.04 42.58
N SER A 331 3.27 -7.01 42.17
CA SER A 331 3.83 -5.72 41.77
C SER A 331 4.41 -4.89 42.94
N ASN A 332 4.23 -5.33 44.19
CA ASN A 332 4.91 -4.70 45.36
C ASN A 332 6.30 -5.30 45.61
N GLU A 333 6.53 -6.52 45.16
CA GLU A 333 7.82 -7.20 45.33
C GLU A 333 8.68 -7.09 44.06
N TYR A 334 8.04 -7.13 42.89
CA TYR A 334 8.71 -7.15 41.59
C TYR A 334 8.38 -5.90 40.76
N SER A 335 9.37 -5.43 40.07
CA SER A 335 9.25 -4.39 39.04
C SER A 335 9.77 -4.93 37.71
N GLY A 336 9.39 -4.29 36.60
CA GLY A 336 9.88 -4.72 35.31
C GLY A 336 9.98 -3.57 34.32
N CYS A 337 10.72 -3.80 33.25
CA CYS A 337 10.74 -2.91 32.10
C CYS A 337 10.45 -3.68 30.82
N ALA A 338 9.88 -2.97 29.84
CA ALA A 338 9.55 -3.51 28.52
C ALA A 338 9.93 -2.52 27.43
N PHE A 339 10.22 -3.05 26.25
CA PHE A 339 10.46 -2.28 25.03
C PHE A 339 9.90 -3.03 23.82
N GLY A 340 9.39 -2.30 22.83
CA GLY A 340 8.86 -2.88 21.59
C GLY A 340 9.53 -2.28 20.37
N LEU A 341 10.33 -3.06 19.66
CA LEU A 341 11.14 -2.64 18.53
C LEU A 341 10.50 -3.07 17.21
N GLY A 342 10.31 -2.15 16.29
CA GLY A 342 9.93 -2.47 14.91
C GLY A 342 11.08 -3.17 14.18
N LEU A 343 10.99 -4.50 14.04
CA LEU A 343 12.06 -5.30 13.44
C LEU A 343 12.27 -4.93 11.97
N ASP A 344 11.20 -4.76 11.20
CA ASP A 344 11.29 -4.35 9.79
C ASP A 344 11.98 -3.00 9.63
N ARG A 345 11.74 -2.05 10.53
CA ARG A 345 12.42 -0.75 10.53
C ARG A 345 13.92 -0.89 10.76
N MET A 346 14.34 -1.79 11.68
CA MET A 346 15.76 -2.09 11.90
C MET A 346 16.40 -2.71 10.67
N VAL A 347 15.69 -3.61 10.00
CA VAL A 347 16.13 -4.23 8.74
C VAL A 347 16.31 -3.19 7.64
N MET A 348 15.30 -2.35 7.43
CA MET A 348 15.33 -1.29 6.43
C MET A 348 16.51 -0.32 6.67
N MET A 349 16.69 0.10 7.92
CA MET A 349 17.80 0.99 8.28
C MET A 349 19.15 0.30 8.11
N GLY A 350 19.32 -0.90 8.65
CA GLY A 350 20.59 -1.62 8.65
C GLY A 350 21.05 -2.06 7.26
N MET A 351 20.12 -2.33 6.36
CA MET A 351 20.39 -2.86 5.02
C MET A 351 20.10 -1.89 3.87
N GLY A 352 19.68 -0.65 4.17
CA GLY A 352 19.42 0.37 3.15
C GLY A 352 18.19 0.10 2.28
N ILE A 353 17.19 -0.61 2.81
CA ILE A 353 15.92 -0.88 2.13
C ILE A 353 14.99 0.33 2.34
N ASN A 354 14.47 0.89 1.25
CA ASN A 354 13.67 2.12 1.29
C ASN A 354 12.16 1.90 1.33
N ASP A 355 11.70 0.68 1.05
CA ASP A 355 10.29 0.33 0.96
C ASP A 355 10.04 -0.97 1.73
N ILE A 356 9.14 -0.92 2.74
CA ILE A 356 8.81 -2.08 3.58
C ILE A 356 8.20 -3.22 2.76
N ARG A 357 7.52 -2.91 1.66
CA ARG A 357 6.87 -3.89 0.77
C ARG A 357 7.88 -4.82 0.11
N ASP A 358 9.13 -4.39 -0.07
CA ASP A 358 10.21 -5.24 -0.57
C ASP A 358 10.49 -6.43 0.36
N LEU A 359 10.30 -6.25 1.68
CA LEU A 359 10.48 -7.31 2.67
C LEU A 359 9.39 -8.40 2.60
N ASN A 360 8.23 -8.11 2.03
CA ASN A 360 7.13 -9.05 1.86
C ASN A 360 6.95 -9.47 0.40
N SER A 361 7.76 -8.92 -0.51
CA SER A 361 7.69 -9.24 -1.92
C SER A 361 8.20 -10.67 -2.20
N GLY A 362 7.63 -11.32 -3.22
CA GLY A 362 8.15 -12.59 -3.75
C GLY A 362 9.39 -12.42 -4.66
N ASN A 363 9.96 -11.24 -4.75
CA ASN A 363 11.07 -10.94 -5.65
C ASN A 363 12.41 -11.42 -5.09
N LEU A 364 12.81 -12.63 -5.44
CA LEU A 364 14.07 -13.24 -5.00
C LEU A 364 15.32 -12.45 -5.45
N LYS A 365 15.22 -11.62 -6.51
CA LYS A 365 16.36 -10.79 -6.95
C LYS A 365 16.71 -9.72 -5.91
N VAL A 366 15.72 -9.19 -5.19
CA VAL A 366 15.95 -8.26 -4.08
C VAL A 366 16.75 -8.96 -2.98
N PHE A 367 16.33 -10.15 -2.57
CA PHE A 367 16.95 -10.87 -1.46
C PHE A 367 18.36 -11.41 -1.78
N LYS A 368 18.64 -11.72 -3.03
CA LYS A 368 19.99 -12.15 -3.47
C LYS A 368 21.08 -11.09 -3.23
N GLN A 369 20.71 -9.83 -3.04
CA GLN A 369 21.65 -8.74 -2.74
C GLN A 369 22.19 -8.79 -1.31
N PHE A 370 21.48 -9.47 -0.41
CA PHE A 370 21.80 -9.57 1.03
C PHE A 370 22.49 -10.90 1.38
N LYS A 371 23.42 -11.35 0.54
CA LYS A 371 24.23 -12.53 0.84
C LYS A 371 25.11 -12.26 2.07
N VAL A 372 24.97 -13.08 3.08
CA VAL A 372 25.92 -13.13 4.18
C VAL A 372 27.06 -14.04 3.74
N GLU A 373 28.24 -13.52 3.58
CA GLU A 373 29.45 -14.33 3.46
C GLU A 373 29.62 -15.10 4.77
N ARG A 374 29.62 -16.43 4.69
CA ARG A 374 29.78 -17.31 5.85
C ARG A 374 31.23 -17.42 6.26
#